data_0ee07b83f64f882534f6721488c99a11
#
_entry.id   0ee07b83f64f882534f6721488c99a11
#
_cell.length_a   1.000
_cell.length_b   1.000
_cell.length_c   1.000
_cell.angle_alpha   90.00
_cell.angle_beta   90.00
_cell.angle_gamma   90.00
#
_symmetry.space_group_name_H-M   'P 1'
#
loop_
_entity.id
_entity.type
_entity.pdbx_description
1 polymer ?
#
loop_
_entity_poly.entity_id
_entity_poly.type
_entity_poly.pdbx_seq_one_letter_code
_entity_poly.pdbx_strand_id
1 'polypeptide(L)'
;ALVGAMAMSTLTGCGSSADNTTADAGTKESVAESSAASTDAGASTAVAGIDGWEAFADNVTLQIPVYDRGSSGNGCSDVENNYWTNWVQENFGDKYNITVEYVGITRSDVMTDYAMLAASQSLPTICMEYDYDKLASWQADGYLQTYDVEEFKQSAPTYWETMVEHGNDAYTKLDDEDYLVLGYRPYGNTTYTWCTFYRQDWLEEAGFSEYPVGDNTKLLELYAKLVENGHQYPLSGKKVSGAGIDQNYGYRDYPQDETTWATTGDYQIPALSTEAQKRFLKWENELYNDGYYNPEYYLRDASEAEADFINGEAFTWTGYISSSMNVLNSFYDANPDAKLAVAVTPSTWTQDETWGSSASYRPGTNFGMMIGFANDATEDEVKAAMMYLEWLNQPENLFTMQWGIEGVNFNYDDNGDPVAVADQTGLAEQQGHNNNVDYWCAVTAVKTLGSIEKDIQAVTPQGIPQDFYDQILANYNGQVA
;
A
#
# COMPACT_ATOMS: atom_id res chain seq x y z
N ALA A 1 17.92 2.00 -43.11
CA ALA A 1 17.11 1.03 -43.84
C ALA A 1 17.64 -0.37 -43.56
N LEU A 2 17.06 -1.09 -42.64
CA LEU A 2 17.07 -2.56 -42.64
C LEU A 2 15.82 -2.99 -41.87
N VAL A 3 14.93 -3.61 -42.61
CA VAL A 3 13.69 -4.24 -42.12
C VAL A 3 14.07 -5.67 -41.73
N GLY A 4 13.81 -6.06 -40.49
CA GLY A 4 13.93 -7.43 -40.03
C GLY A 4 12.55 -7.95 -39.62
N ALA A 5 12.05 -8.91 -40.39
CA ALA A 5 10.75 -9.55 -40.16
C ALA A 5 10.81 -10.52 -38.97
N MET A 6 9.85 -10.43 -38.06
CA MET A 6 9.60 -11.47 -37.07
C MET A 6 8.55 -12.45 -37.58
N ALA A 7 8.90 -13.71 -37.55
CA ALA A 7 8.04 -14.82 -37.89
C ALA A 7 7.19 -15.23 -36.69
N MET A 8 5.88 -15.28 -36.90
CA MET A 8 4.91 -15.92 -36.02
C MET A 8 5.01 -17.43 -36.15
N SER A 9 5.13 -18.14 -35.04
CA SER A 9 4.86 -19.58 -34.96
C SER A 9 3.58 -19.83 -34.18
N THR A 10 2.55 -20.17 -34.92
CA THR A 10 1.29 -20.73 -34.41
C THR A 10 1.49 -22.21 -34.10
N LEU A 11 1.12 -22.63 -32.90
CA LEU A 11 0.90 -24.03 -32.57
C LEU A 11 -0.58 -24.24 -32.22
N THR A 12 -1.29 -24.81 -33.17
CA THR A 12 -2.60 -25.45 -33.02
C THR A 12 -2.41 -26.85 -32.48
N GLY A 13 -3.17 -27.21 -31.47
CA GLY A 13 -3.31 -28.59 -31.02
C GLY A 13 -4.74 -28.87 -30.61
N CYS A 14 -5.45 -29.57 -31.49
CA CYS A 14 -6.81 -30.09 -31.34
C CYS A 14 -6.89 -31.37 -30.50
N GLY A 15 -8.06 -31.60 -29.96
CA GLY A 15 -8.61 -32.95 -29.81
C GLY A 15 -9.35 -33.14 -28.51
N SER A 16 -10.62 -33.01 -28.48
CA SER A 16 -11.79 -33.91 -28.72
C SER A 16 -12.05 -34.80 -27.53
N SER A 17 -13.16 -34.57 -26.91
CA SER A 17 -14.51 -35.16 -27.08
C SER A 17 -14.85 -36.36 -26.22
N ALA A 18 -16.01 -36.21 -25.62
CA ALA A 18 -17.10 -37.17 -25.45
C ALA A 18 -16.97 -38.10 -24.21
N ASP A 19 -17.93 -38.45 -23.52
CA ASP A 19 -19.39 -38.37 -23.57
C ASP A 19 -19.95 -39.00 -22.28
N ASN A 20 -21.03 -38.44 -21.80
CA ASN A 20 -22.26 -39.16 -21.37
C ASN A 20 -22.21 -40.15 -20.19
N THR A 21 -22.99 -40.03 -19.18
CA THR A 21 -24.40 -40.32 -19.02
C THR A 21 -24.89 -40.32 -17.59
N THR A 22 -26.00 -39.62 -17.43
CA THR A 22 -27.25 -39.91 -16.71
C THR A 22 -27.28 -40.35 -15.25
N ALA A 23 -27.96 -39.49 -14.51
CA ALA A 23 -29.13 -39.73 -13.65
C ALA A 23 -29.03 -40.72 -12.49
N ASP A 24 -29.38 -40.33 -11.33
CA ASP A 24 -30.74 -40.51 -10.82
C ASP A 24 -30.97 -39.85 -9.45
N ALA A 25 -32.23 -39.65 -9.19
CA ALA A 25 -32.90 -38.92 -8.16
C ALA A 25 -32.81 -39.49 -6.73
N GLY A 26 -33.04 -38.59 -5.79
CA GLY A 26 -33.84 -38.92 -4.60
C GLY A 26 -33.06 -38.88 -3.28
N THR A 27 -33.25 -37.99 -2.39
CA THR A 27 -34.34 -37.99 -1.40
C THR A 27 -34.12 -36.83 -0.44
N LYS A 28 -35.18 -36.13 -0.13
CA LYS A 28 -35.28 -35.16 0.95
C LYS A 28 -35.18 -35.87 2.30
N GLU A 29 -34.39 -35.36 3.21
CA GLU A 29 -34.73 -35.43 4.62
C GLU A 29 -34.35 -34.15 5.33
N SER A 30 -35.32 -33.57 5.97
CA SER A 30 -35.28 -32.44 6.86
C SER A 30 -34.75 -32.88 8.23
N VAL A 31 -33.82 -32.19 8.82
CA VAL A 31 -33.61 -32.25 10.27
C VAL A 31 -33.25 -30.87 10.84
N ALA A 32 -34.22 -30.40 11.62
CA ALA A 32 -34.12 -29.72 12.90
C ALA A 32 -33.20 -28.52 13.09
N GLU A 33 -33.87 -27.43 13.35
CA GLU A 33 -33.42 -26.29 14.13
C GLU A 33 -32.67 -26.71 15.41
N SER A 34 -31.47 -26.21 15.57
CA SER A 34 -30.83 -26.11 16.86
C SER A 34 -30.63 -24.62 17.15
N SER A 35 -31.46 -24.07 17.99
CA SER A 35 -31.32 -22.75 18.59
C SER A 35 -30.06 -22.72 19.45
N ALA A 36 -29.03 -22.01 19.00
CA ALA A 36 -27.95 -21.57 19.87
C ALA A 36 -28.27 -20.17 20.37
N ALA A 37 -28.12 -20.01 21.66
CA ALA A 37 -28.45 -18.83 22.43
C ALA A 37 -27.64 -17.60 21.94
N SER A 38 -28.35 -16.53 21.62
CA SER A 38 -27.82 -15.19 21.53
C SER A 38 -27.25 -14.76 22.87
N THR A 39 -25.93 -14.64 22.97
CA THR A 39 -25.31 -13.75 23.95
C THR A 39 -25.51 -12.33 23.44
N ASP A 40 -26.24 -11.58 24.25
CA ASP A 40 -26.50 -10.16 24.13
C ASP A 40 -25.16 -9.39 24.07
N ALA A 41 -24.65 -9.14 22.91
CA ALA A 41 -23.63 -8.14 22.64
C ALA A 41 -24.36 -6.81 22.50
N GLY A 42 -23.94 -5.83 23.27
CA GLY A 42 -24.61 -4.56 23.48
C GLY A 42 -25.15 -3.93 22.21
N ALA A 43 -26.31 -3.33 22.35
CA ALA A 43 -27.01 -2.65 21.27
C ALA A 43 -26.03 -1.70 20.55
N SER A 44 -25.64 -2.08 19.34
CA SER A 44 -25.07 -1.17 18.36
C SER A 44 -26.11 -0.05 18.20
N THR A 45 -25.74 1.15 18.60
CA THR A 45 -26.52 2.33 18.24
C THR A 45 -26.49 2.38 16.71
N ALA A 46 -27.66 2.18 16.10
CA ALA A 46 -27.84 2.27 14.66
C ALA A 46 -27.17 3.56 14.16
N VAL A 47 -26.24 3.42 13.24
CA VAL A 47 -25.57 4.58 12.65
C VAL A 47 -26.59 5.28 11.78
N ALA A 48 -26.93 6.52 12.11
CA ALA A 48 -27.99 7.27 11.46
C ALA A 48 -27.80 7.39 9.93
N GLY A 49 -26.56 7.39 9.46
CA GLY A 49 -26.22 7.43 8.05
C GLY A 49 -26.67 6.23 7.24
N ILE A 50 -26.60 5.00 7.76
CA ILE A 50 -26.98 3.79 7.00
C ILE A 50 -28.43 3.40 7.20
N ASP A 51 -28.93 3.41 8.41
CA ASP A 51 -30.31 3.01 8.72
C ASP A 51 -31.38 4.04 8.31
N GLY A 52 -30.98 5.27 8.04
CA GLY A 52 -31.87 6.36 7.60
C GLY A 52 -31.75 6.74 6.12
N TRP A 53 -30.88 6.09 5.36
CA TRP A 53 -30.71 6.43 3.94
C TRP A 53 -31.86 5.91 3.10
N GLU A 54 -32.37 6.81 2.25
CA GLU A 54 -33.32 6.45 1.18
C GLU A 54 -32.57 6.32 -0.15
N ALA A 55 -33.08 5.45 -1.02
CA ALA A 55 -32.56 5.36 -2.38
C ALA A 55 -32.85 6.67 -3.14
N PHE A 56 -31.93 7.08 -3.99
CA PHE A 56 -32.14 8.23 -4.87
C PHE A 56 -33.37 7.98 -5.77
N ALA A 57 -34.17 9.03 -5.99
CA ALA A 57 -35.37 8.94 -6.81
C ALA A 57 -35.02 8.67 -8.28
N ASP A 58 -34.01 9.35 -8.78
CA ASP A 58 -33.40 9.13 -10.09
C ASP A 58 -32.08 8.36 -9.89
N ASN A 59 -31.65 7.60 -10.88
CA ASN A 59 -30.38 6.89 -10.80
C ASN A 59 -29.21 7.89 -10.78
N VAL A 60 -28.28 7.72 -9.83
CA VAL A 60 -27.07 8.50 -9.70
C VAL A 60 -25.88 7.63 -10.14
N THR A 61 -24.99 8.17 -10.96
CA THR A 61 -23.74 7.53 -11.29
C THR A 61 -22.64 8.01 -10.35
N LEU A 62 -22.05 7.11 -9.59
CA LEU A 62 -20.91 7.37 -8.72
C LEU A 62 -19.63 6.84 -9.37
N GLN A 63 -18.72 7.72 -9.72
CA GLN A 63 -17.42 7.36 -10.28
C GLN A 63 -16.34 7.37 -9.19
N ILE A 64 -15.68 6.21 -9.01
CA ILE A 64 -14.69 5.97 -7.97
C ILE A 64 -13.35 5.68 -8.65
N PRO A 65 -12.27 6.42 -8.34
CA PRO A 65 -10.96 6.12 -8.88
C PRO A 65 -10.41 4.84 -8.24
N VAL A 66 -9.69 4.04 -9.02
CA VAL A 66 -8.93 2.89 -8.56
C VAL A 66 -7.57 2.88 -9.23
N TYR A 67 -6.50 2.61 -8.47
CA TYR A 67 -5.17 2.61 -9.08
C TYR A 67 -4.95 1.37 -9.95
N ASP A 68 -4.59 1.62 -11.21
CA ASP A 68 -4.00 0.60 -12.09
C ASP A 68 -2.47 0.59 -11.90
N ARG A 69 -1.95 -0.55 -11.49
CA ARG A 69 -0.52 -0.78 -11.27
C ARG A 69 0.14 -1.57 -12.40
N GLY A 70 -0.56 -1.73 -13.53
CA GLY A 70 -0.07 -2.44 -14.70
C GLY A 70 -0.02 -3.97 -14.55
N SER A 71 -0.68 -4.53 -13.55
CA SER A 71 -0.62 -5.97 -13.28
C SER A 71 -1.63 -6.81 -14.08
N SER A 72 -2.56 -6.19 -14.79
CA SER A 72 -3.52 -6.90 -15.65
C SER A 72 -2.82 -7.79 -16.70
N GLY A 73 -1.67 -7.37 -17.19
CA GLY A 73 -0.82 -8.18 -18.08
C GLY A 73 -0.23 -9.45 -17.46
N ASN A 74 -0.28 -9.57 -16.14
CA ASN A 74 0.25 -10.71 -15.37
C ASN A 74 -0.85 -11.69 -14.91
N GLY A 75 -2.03 -11.63 -15.53
CA GLY A 75 -3.17 -12.50 -15.19
C GLY A 75 -4.11 -11.94 -14.13
N CYS A 76 -3.86 -10.75 -13.60
CA CYS A 76 -4.81 -10.07 -12.74
C CYS A 76 -6.05 -9.60 -13.52
N SER A 77 -7.17 -9.48 -12.83
CA SER A 77 -8.42 -8.98 -13.41
C SER A 77 -8.32 -7.50 -13.75
N ASP A 78 -9.22 -7.04 -14.60
CA ASP A 78 -9.42 -5.63 -14.92
C ASP A 78 -9.76 -4.82 -13.64
N VAL A 79 -9.17 -3.63 -13.47
CA VAL A 79 -9.38 -2.81 -12.27
C VAL A 79 -10.79 -2.22 -12.21
N GLU A 80 -11.43 -1.99 -13.36
CA GLU A 80 -12.73 -1.34 -13.45
C GLU A 80 -13.89 -2.34 -13.41
N ASN A 81 -13.63 -3.62 -13.77
CA ASN A 81 -14.67 -4.63 -13.82
C ASN A 81 -14.17 -5.99 -13.33
N ASN A 82 -14.39 -6.28 -12.07
CA ASN A 82 -13.95 -7.50 -11.41
C ASN A 82 -14.91 -7.91 -10.28
N TYR A 83 -14.51 -8.90 -9.50
CA TYR A 83 -15.31 -9.37 -8.37
C TYR A 83 -15.66 -8.24 -7.39
N TRP A 84 -14.69 -7.37 -7.04
CA TRP A 84 -14.90 -6.32 -6.03
C TRP A 84 -15.79 -5.20 -6.54
N THR A 85 -15.62 -4.77 -7.77
CA THR A 85 -16.48 -3.74 -8.37
C THR A 85 -17.93 -4.20 -8.44
N ASN A 86 -18.16 -5.46 -8.81
CA ASN A 86 -19.49 -6.07 -8.82
C ASN A 86 -20.04 -6.24 -7.40
N TRP A 87 -19.21 -6.63 -6.43
CA TRP A 87 -19.63 -6.77 -5.04
C TRP A 87 -20.08 -5.42 -4.45
N VAL A 88 -19.40 -4.32 -4.76
CA VAL A 88 -19.81 -2.97 -4.35
C VAL A 88 -21.11 -2.57 -5.03
N GLN A 89 -21.28 -2.84 -6.32
CA GLN A 89 -22.55 -2.57 -7.01
C GLN A 89 -23.72 -3.31 -6.35
N GLU A 90 -23.58 -4.60 -6.09
CA GLU A 90 -24.63 -5.45 -5.51
C GLU A 90 -24.97 -5.07 -4.06
N ASN A 91 -23.98 -4.71 -3.25
CA ASN A 91 -24.17 -4.50 -1.80
C ASN A 91 -24.38 -3.03 -1.41
N PHE A 92 -24.02 -2.10 -2.28
CA PHE A 92 -24.21 -0.66 -2.09
C PHE A 92 -25.05 -0.04 -3.22
N GLY A 93 -24.59 -0.11 -4.45
CA GLY A 93 -25.20 0.60 -5.58
C GLY A 93 -26.67 0.24 -5.78
N ASP A 94 -26.99 -1.05 -5.91
CA ASP A 94 -28.36 -1.53 -6.16
C ASP A 94 -29.33 -1.15 -5.03
N LYS A 95 -28.83 -1.07 -3.80
CA LYS A 95 -29.64 -0.72 -2.63
C LYS A 95 -30.12 0.73 -2.63
N TYR A 96 -29.30 1.63 -3.17
CA TYR A 96 -29.53 3.09 -3.09
C TYR A 96 -29.83 3.75 -4.44
N ASN A 97 -30.08 2.95 -5.50
CA ASN A 97 -30.29 3.42 -6.87
C ASN A 97 -29.07 4.19 -7.41
N ILE A 98 -27.87 3.66 -7.13
CA ILE A 98 -26.59 4.19 -7.57
C ILE A 98 -25.95 3.21 -8.57
N THR A 99 -25.53 3.71 -9.71
CA THR A 99 -24.62 2.98 -10.60
C THR A 99 -23.20 3.30 -10.19
N VAL A 100 -22.45 2.30 -9.74
CA VAL A 100 -21.04 2.45 -9.34
C VAL A 100 -20.15 2.14 -10.53
N GLU A 101 -19.33 3.11 -10.92
CA GLU A 101 -18.33 2.98 -11.97
C GLU A 101 -16.94 3.20 -11.40
N TYR A 102 -16.03 2.26 -11.65
CA TYR A 102 -14.63 2.45 -11.30
C TYR A 102 -13.86 3.04 -12.46
N VAL A 103 -12.96 3.97 -12.17
CA VAL A 103 -12.11 4.67 -13.15
C VAL A 103 -10.66 4.36 -12.86
N GLY A 104 -9.99 3.66 -13.77
CA GLY A 104 -8.60 3.28 -13.65
C GLY A 104 -7.67 4.50 -13.73
N ILE A 105 -6.83 4.68 -12.71
CA ILE A 105 -5.81 5.73 -12.64
C ILE A 105 -4.44 5.07 -12.62
N THR A 106 -3.61 5.35 -13.60
CA THR A 106 -2.24 4.82 -13.68
C THR A 106 -1.43 5.25 -12.45
N ARG A 107 -1.10 4.31 -11.57
CA ARG A 107 -0.42 4.63 -10.29
C ARG A 107 0.92 5.34 -10.47
N SER A 108 1.64 5.04 -11.53
CA SER A 108 2.93 5.66 -11.83
C SER A 108 2.82 7.06 -12.45
N ASP A 109 1.64 7.48 -12.92
CA ASP A 109 1.44 8.75 -13.66
C ASP A 109 0.13 9.46 -13.31
N VAL A 110 -0.22 9.46 -12.04
CA VAL A 110 -1.47 10.00 -11.48
C VAL A 110 -1.76 11.43 -11.96
N MET A 111 -0.75 12.31 -11.96
CA MET A 111 -0.94 13.72 -12.34
C MET A 111 -1.32 13.88 -13.81
N THR A 112 -0.76 13.08 -14.69
CA THR A 112 -1.11 13.10 -16.12
C THR A 112 -2.53 12.59 -16.35
N ASP A 113 -2.91 11.50 -15.68
CA ASP A 113 -4.25 10.94 -15.83
C ASP A 113 -5.33 11.91 -15.36
N TYR A 114 -5.19 12.49 -14.16
CA TYR A 114 -6.15 13.50 -13.70
C TYR A 114 -6.19 14.75 -14.58
N ALA A 115 -5.05 15.19 -15.11
CA ALA A 115 -5.03 16.32 -16.07
C ALA A 115 -5.77 16.00 -17.38
N MET A 116 -5.64 14.76 -17.88
CA MET A 116 -6.38 14.32 -19.08
C MET A 116 -7.88 14.20 -18.81
N LEU A 117 -8.27 13.64 -17.67
CA LEU A 117 -9.66 13.52 -17.24
C LEU A 117 -10.31 14.89 -17.06
N ALA A 118 -9.62 15.84 -16.42
CA ALA A 118 -10.08 17.22 -16.27
C ALA A 118 -10.24 17.92 -17.62
N ALA A 119 -9.26 17.76 -18.54
CA ALA A 119 -9.33 18.35 -19.87
C ALA A 119 -10.50 17.80 -20.71
N SER A 120 -10.91 16.56 -20.47
CA SER A 120 -12.06 15.94 -21.14
C SER A 120 -13.39 16.12 -20.39
N GLN A 121 -13.41 16.82 -19.25
CA GLN A 121 -14.57 16.99 -18.39
C GLN A 121 -15.16 15.63 -17.95
N SER A 122 -14.30 14.73 -17.51
CA SER A 122 -14.65 13.37 -17.07
C SER A 122 -13.88 12.97 -15.82
N LEU A 123 -13.67 13.93 -14.92
CA LEU A 123 -13.13 13.62 -13.59
C LEU A 123 -14.05 12.63 -12.87
N PRO A 124 -13.52 11.62 -12.19
CA PRO A 124 -14.36 10.79 -11.34
C PRO A 124 -14.93 11.62 -10.19
N THR A 125 -16.11 11.28 -9.72
CA THR A 125 -16.79 11.98 -8.60
C THR A 125 -15.86 12.17 -7.40
N ILE A 126 -15.06 11.15 -7.11
CA ILE A 126 -14.01 11.16 -6.09
C ILE A 126 -12.66 11.36 -6.77
N CYS A 127 -11.89 12.34 -6.30
CA CYS A 127 -10.48 12.51 -6.64
C CYS A 127 -9.63 12.17 -5.42
N MET A 128 -8.66 11.26 -5.53
CA MET A 128 -7.90 10.81 -4.36
C MET A 128 -6.41 10.67 -4.62
N GLU A 129 -5.58 11.01 -3.62
CA GLU A 129 -4.13 10.80 -3.62
C GLU A 129 -3.57 10.81 -2.18
N TYR A 130 -2.38 10.21 -2.01
CA TYR A 130 -1.67 10.20 -0.73
C TYR A 130 -0.85 11.47 -0.47
N ASP A 131 -0.49 12.21 -1.50
CA ASP A 131 0.38 13.37 -1.40
C ASP A 131 -0.44 14.68 -1.37
N TYR A 132 -0.34 15.40 -0.26
CA TYR A 132 -1.10 16.65 -0.04
C TYR A 132 -0.83 17.72 -1.09
N ASP A 133 0.41 17.87 -1.54
CA ASP A 133 0.80 18.83 -2.57
C ASP A 133 0.11 18.58 -3.92
N LYS A 134 -0.22 17.33 -4.23
CA LYS A 134 -1.00 17.01 -5.43
C LYS A 134 -2.45 17.46 -5.32
N LEU A 135 -3.09 17.21 -4.16
CA LEU A 135 -4.45 17.68 -3.93
C LEU A 135 -4.51 19.22 -3.93
N ALA A 136 -3.53 19.88 -3.33
CA ALA A 136 -3.43 21.34 -3.37
C ALA A 136 -3.25 21.87 -4.81
N SER A 137 -2.48 21.16 -5.64
CA SER A 137 -2.35 21.49 -7.07
C SER A 137 -3.68 21.33 -7.80
N TRP A 138 -4.42 20.23 -7.57
CA TRP A 138 -5.73 20.02 -8.19
C TRP A 138 -6.76 21.05 -7.75
N GLN A 139 -6.72 21.47 -6.48
CA GLN A 139 -7.57 22.58 -6.02
C GLN A 139 -7.22 23.89 -6.74
N ALA A 140 -5.92 24.23 -6.82
CA ALA A 140 -5.46 25.44 -7.51
C ALA A 140 -5.79 25.43 -9.02
N ASP A 141 -5.78 24.25 -9.65
CA ASP A 141 -6.17 24.06 -11.05
C ASP A 141 -7.70 24.03 -11.25
N GLY A 142 -8.47 24.08 -10.15
CA GLY A 142 -9.94 24.11 -10.19
C GLY A 142 -10.57 22.75 -10.49
N TYR A 143 -9.90 21.64 -10.17
CA TYR A 143 -10.45 20.29 -10.35
C TYR A 143 -11.36 19.87 -9.21
N LEU A 144 -11.24 20.48 -8.04
CA LEU A 144 -11.97 20.13 -6.84
C LEU A 144 -13.03 21.20 -6.50
N GLN A 145 -14.14 20.78 -5.91
CA GLN A 145 -15.14 21.65 -5.29
C GLN A 145 -15.10 21.53 -3.76
N THR A 146 -15.60 22.55 -3.09
CA THR A 146 -15.88 22.52 -1.65
C THR A 146 -17.08 21.62 -1.36
N TYR A 147 -17.14 21.09 -0.14
CA TYR A 147 -18.30 20.34 0.33
C TYR A 147 -18.85 20.93 1.64
N ASP A 148 -20.13 20.66 1.93
CA ASP A 148 -20.74 21.04 3.20
C ASP A 148 -20.35 20.01 4.29
N VAL A 149 -19.61 20.47 5.29
CA VAL A 149 -19.15 19.63 6.41
C VAL A 149 -20.33 19.10 7.24
N GLU A 150 -21.41 19.87 7.38
CA GLU A 150 -22.58 19.43 8.13
C GLU A 150 -23.38 18.36 7.35
N GLU A 151 -23.43 18.46 6.05
CA GLU A 151 -23.97 17.40 5.20
C GLU A 151 -23.10 16.14 5.24
N PHE A 152 -21.76 16.29 5.21
CA PHE A 152 -20.85 15.18 5.36
C PHE A 152 -21.06 14.44 6.69
N LYS A 153 -21.18 15.16 7.81
CA LYS A 153 -21.46 14.59 9.14
C LYS A 153 -22.77 13.81 9.20
N GLN A 154 -23.76 14.24 8.41
CA GLN A 154 -25.05 13.56 8.33
C GLN A 154 -25.00 12.32 7.43
N SER A 155 -24.27 12.39 6.33
CA SER A 155 -24.18 11.34 5.33
C SER A 155 -23.09 10.30 5.67
N ALA A 156 -22.03 10.70 6.35
CA ALA A 156 -20.89 9.86 6.71
C ALA A 156 -20.47 10.04 8.20
N PRO A 157 -21.37 9.80 9.16
CA PRO A 157 -21.14 10.11 10.57
C PRO A 157 -19.98 9.29 11.19
N THR A 158 -19.86 8.00 10.93
CA THR A 158 -18.77 7.20 11.51
C THR A 158 -17.44 7.49 10.84
N TYR A 159 -17.43 7.82 9.56
CA TYR A 159 -16.22 8.29 8.89
C TYR A 159 -15.73 9.61 9.50
N TRP A 160 -16.65 10.55 9.73
CA TRP A 160 -16.32 11.81 10.39
C TRP A 160 -15.84 11.60 11.83
N GLU A 161 -16.49 10.75 12.61
CA GLU A 161 -16.06 10.40 13.98
C GLU A 161 -14.63 9.84 13.98
N THR A 162 -14.29 8.98 13.03
CA THR A 162 -12.92 8.47 12.85
C THR A 162 -11.94 9.60 12.56
N MET A 163 -12.29 10.55 11.70
CA MET A 163 -11.44 11.72 11.44
C MET A 163 -11.19 12.54 12.70
N VAL A 164 -12.23 12.82 13.48
CA VAL A 164 -12.13 13.59 14.74
C VAL A 164 -11.32 12.85 15.79
N GLU A 165 -11.55 11.55 15.96
CA GLU A 165 -10.81 10.72 16.93
C GLU A 165 -9.30 10.78 16.71
N HIS A 166 -8.88 10.87 15.45
CA HIS A 166 -7.47 10.88 15.07
C HIS A 166 -6.93 12.28 14.72
N GLY A 167 -7.74 13.33 14.89
CA GLY A 167 -7.36 14.71 14.64
C GLY A 167 -7.20 15.06 13.16
N ASN A 168 -7.77 14.25 12.27
CA ASN A 168 -7.71 14.44 10.82
C ASN A 168 -8.66 15.55 10.33
N ASP A 169 -9.69 15.86 11.11
CA ASP A 169 -10.62 16.96 10.86
C ASP A 169 -9.94 18.35 10.81
N ALA A 170 -8.72 18.46 11.34
CA ALA A 170 -7.91 19.67 11.24
C ALA A 170 -7.27 19.88 9.85
N TYR A 171 -7.32 18.89 8.96
CA TYR A 171 -6.64 18.91 7.65
C TYR A 171 -7.61 18.91 6.45
N THR A 172 -8.88 19.23 6.67
CA THR A 172 -9.91 19.27 5.61
C THR A 172 -9.75 20.44 4.64
N LYS A 173 -8.96 21.46 5.03
CA LYS A 173 -8.94 22.74 4.36
C LYS A 173 -7.79 22.93 3.39
N LEU A 174 -8.13 23.48 2.23
CA LEU A 174 -7.21 24.13 1.29
C LEU A 174 -7.69 25.58 1.14
N ASP A 175 -6.80 26.57 1.24
CA ASP A 175 -7.13 28.00 1.17
C ASP A 175 -8.29 28.41 2.10
N ASP A 176 -8.29 27.88 3.34
CA ASP A 176 -9.31 28.14 4.38
C ASP A 176 -10.71 27.58 4.12
N GLU A 177 -10.94 26.85 3.02
CA GLU A 177 -12.22 26.21 2.68
C GLU A 177 -12.11 24.67 2.72
N ASP A 178 -13.22 23.98 3.01
CA ASP A 178 -13.26 22.54 3.16
C ASP A 178 -13.36 21.84 1.80
N TYR A 179 -12.27 21.21 1.39
CA TYR A 179 -12.11 20.45 0.15
C TYR A 179 -11.85 18.97 0.37
N LEU A 180 -11.25 18.60 1.54
CA LEU A 180 -10.69 17.28 1.74
C LEU A 180 -11.39 16.50 2.85
N VAL A 181 -11.61 15.23 2.61
CA VAL A 181 -11.86 14.22 3.64
C VAL A 181 -10.69 13.25 3.65
N LEU A 182 -10.40 12.64 4.80
CA LEU A 182 -9.14 11.95 5.01
C LEU A 182 -9.35 10.56 5.59
N GLY A 183 -8.88 9.56 4.85
CA GLY A 183 -8.84 8.18 5.33
C GLY A 183 -7.88 8.00 6.50
N TYR A 184 -8.21 7.14 7.40
CA TYR A 184 -7.41 6.88 8.60
C TYR A 184 -6.10 6.16 8.28
N ARG A 185 -5.03 6.53 8.97
CA ARG A 185 -3.77 5.82 9.00
C ARG A 185 -3.48 5.36 10.43
N PRO A 186 -3.62 4.07 10.73
CA PRO A 186 -3.41 3.57 12.06
C PRO A 186 -1.96 3.77 12.52
N TYR A 187 -1.80 3.90 13.85
CA TYR A 187 -0.51 4.01 14.54
C TYR A 187 0.29 5.31 14.26
N GLY A 188 -0.33 6.32 13.64
CA GLY A 188 0.25 7.65 13.41
C GLY A 188 1.41 7.68 12.43
N ASN A 189 2.26 6.67 12.41
CA ASN A 189 3.38 6.52 11.49
C ASN A 189 3.37 5.13 10.89
N THR A 190 3.13 5.03 9.59
CA THR A 190 3.07 3.74 8.89
C THR A 190 4.40 3.27 8.33
N THR A 191 5.51 3.87 8.73
CA THR A 191 6.85 3.36 8.35
C THR A 191 7.10 1.95 8.88
N TYR A 192 6.31 1.47 9.84
CA TYR A 192 6.33 0.09 10.32
C TYR A 192 6.20 -0.95 9.21
N THR A 193 5.57 -0.57 8.09
CA THR A 193 5.43 -1.46 6.94
C THR A 193 6.69 -1.55 6.09
N TRP A 194 7.67 -0.65 6.30
CA TRP A 194 8.94 -0.69 5.59
C TRP A 194 9.96 -1.52 6.33
N CYS A 195 10.47 -2.57 5.67
CA CYS A 195 11.54 -3.40 6.17
C CYS A 195 12.64 -3.54 5.13
N THR A 196 13.88 -3.48 5.58
CA THR A 196 15.05 -3.90 4.81
C THR A 196 15.42 -5.32 5.21
N PHE A 197 15.28 -6.23 4.26
CA PHE A 197 15.66 -7.63 4.40
C PHE A 197 17.08 -7.80 3.86
N TYR A 198 17.90 -8.61 4.53
CA TYR A 198 19.26 -8.88 4.09
C TYR A 198 19.64 -10.35 4.22
N ARG A 199 20.64 -10.77 3.46
CA ARG A 199 21.23 -12.09 3.48
C ARG A 199 22.07 -12.25 4.74
N GLN A 200 21.52 -12.86 5.77
CA GLN A 200 22.22 -13.17 7.02
C GLN A 200 23.43 -14.09 6.79
N ASP A 201 23.29 -15.05 5.90
CA ASP A 201 24.37 -15.95 5.52
C ASP A 201 25.55 -15.20 4.89
N TRP A 202 25.32 -14.21 4.03
CA TRP A 202 26.40 -13.39 3.45
C TRP A 202 27.02 -12.46 4.48
N LEU A 203 26.21 -11.92 5.39
CA LEU A 203 26.69 -11.09 6.48
C LEU A 203 27.67 -11.89 7.37
N GLU A 204 27.30 -13.12 7.76
CA GLU A 204 28.13 -14.02 8.55
C GLU A 204 29.42 -14.40 7.80
N GLU A 205 29.33 -14.68 6.50
CA GLU A 205 30.50 -14.96 5.63
C GLU A 205 31.45 -13.75 5.56
N ALA A 206 30.92 -12.54 5.55
CA ALA A 206 31.69 -11.28 5.59
C ALA A 206 32.34 -11.01 6.98
N GLY A 207 32.02 -11.82 8.00
CA GLY A 207 32.59 -11.72 9.35
C GLY A 207 31.85 -10.71 10.26
N PHE A 208 30.66 -10.32 9.92
CA PHE A 208 29.82 -9.47 10.75
C PHE A 208 28.81 -10.31 11.55
N SER A 209 28.50 -9.89 12.76
CA SER A 209 27.50 -10.53 13.62
C SER A 209 26.13 -9.90 13.55
N GLU A 210 26.07 -8.62 13.09
CA GLU A 210 24.84 -7.84 12.98
C GLU A 210 24.97 -6.85 11.82
N TYR A 211 23.85 -6.50 11.22
CA TYR A 211 23.80 -5.50 10.15
C TYR A 211 24.01 -4.09 10.76
N PRO A 212 25.00 -3.32 10.28
CA PRO A 212 25.41 -2.07 10.92
C PRO A 212 24.49 -0.90 10.55
N VAL A 213 23.21 -0.97 10.91
CA VAL A 213 22.23 0.07 10.62
C VAL A 213 22.69 1.41 11.18
N GLY A 214 22.74 2.43 10.31
CA GLY A 214 23.12 3.79 10.69
C GLY A 214 24.62 4.02 10.88
N ASP A 215 25.48 3.01 10.69
CA ASP A 215 26.93 3.14 10.69
C ASP A 215 27.48 2.97 9.26
N ASN A 216 27.50 4.06 8.51
CA ASN A 216 27.85 4.03 7.10
C ASN A 216 29.30 3.62 6.84
N THR A 217 30.21 3.90 7.77
CA THR A 217 31.60 3.45 7.67
C THR A 217 31.68 1.94 7.72
N LYS A 218 30.96 1.30 8.65
CA LYS A 218 30.90 -0.15 8.72
C LYS A 218 30.07 -0.77 7.57
N LEU A 219 29.07 -0.05 7.05
CA LEU A 219 28.37 -0.51 5.84
C LEU A 219 29.32 -0.61 4.65
N LEU A 220 30.19 0.39 4.43
CA LEU A 220 31.20 0.33 3.37
C LEU A 220 32.19 -0.84 3.58
N GLU A 221 32.62 -1.09 4.83
CA GLU A 221 33.46 -2.24 5.16
C GLU A 221 32.74 -3.58 4.84
N LEU A 222 31.47 -3.66 5.19
CA LEU A 222 30.64 -4.85 4.89
C LEU A 222 30.53 -5.06 3.38
N TYR A 223 30.16 -4.04 2.61
CA TYR A 223 29.99 -4.16 1.17
C TYR A 223 31.31 -4.51 0.46
N ALA A 224 32.43 -3.96 0.92
CA ALA A 224 33.74 -4.34 0.43
C ALA A 224 34.03 -5.82 0.67
N LYS A 225 33.68 -6.33 1.86
CA LYS A 225 33.83 -7.76 2.17
C LYS A 225 32.93 -8.65 1.33
N LEU A 226 31.70 -8.26 1.07
CA LEU A 226 30.81 -8.99 0.20
C LEU A 226 31.39 -9.12 -1.23
N VAL A 227 31.92 -8.02 -1.77
CA VAL A 227 32.58 -8.04 -3.08
C VAL A 227 33.85 -8.89 -3.07
N GLU A 228 34.68 -8.82 -2.01
CA GLU A 228 35.85 -9.70 -1.83
C GLU A 228 35.47 -11.19 -1.81
N ASN A 229 34.30 -11.52 -1.24
CA ASN A 229 33.77 -12.89 -1.18
C ASN A 229 33.10 -13.34 -2.50
N GLY A 230 33.02 -12.47 -3.49
CA GLY A 230 32.50 -12.77 -4.84
C GLY A 230 31.09 -12.33 -5.13
N HIS A 231 30.44 -11.65 -4.18
CA HIS A 231 29.09 -11.07 -4.37
C HIS A 231 29.22 -9.73 -5.08
N GLN A 232 29.14 -9.75 -6.41
CA GLN A 232 29.22 -8.54 -7.22
C GLN A 232 27.91 -7.73 -7.09
N TYR A 233 28.07 -6.42 -6.97
CA TYR A 233 26.93 -5.50 -6.87
C TYR A 233 25.94 -5.84 -5.73
N PRO A 234 26.42 -5.98 -4.49
CA PRO A 234 25.61 -6.52 -3.38
C PRO A 234 24.33 -5.72 -3.12
N LEU A 235 24.30 -4.46 -3.49
CA LEU A 235 23.12 -3.62 -3.35
C LEU A 235 22.20 -3.64 -4.59
N SER A 236 22.61 -4.32 -5.67
CA SER A 236 21.91 -4.27 -6.97
C SER A 236 21.75 -2.84 -7.50
N GLY A 237 20.96 -2.06 -6.83
CA GLY A 237 20.69 -0.65 -7.16
C GLY A 237 19.54 -0.47 -8.14
N LYS A 238 18.86 0.64 -7.98
CA LYS A 238 17.82 1.13 -8.88
C LYS A 238 17.95 2.63 -9.01
N LYS A 239 17.34 3.20 -10.01
CA LYS A 239 17.27 4.65 -10.17
C LYS A 239 16.87 5.30 -8.85
N VAL A 240 17.73 6.16 -8.34
CA VAL A 240 17.51 6.85 -7.06
C VAL A 240 16.37 7.85 -7.21
N SER A 241 15.27 7.60 -6.56
CA SER A 241 14.12 8.52 -6.48
C SER A 241 14.09 9.27 -5.15
N GLY A 242 15.26 9.64 -4.64
CA GLY A 242 15.39 10.52 -3.49
C GLY A 242 15.34 9.88 -2.11
N ALA A 243 15.14 8.58 -1.98
CA ALA A 243 15.16 7.91 -0.70
C ALA A 243 15.61 6.47 -0.82
N GLY A 244 16.87 6.23 -0.83
CA GLY A 244 17.42 4.94 -0.47
C GLY A 244 17.11 4.72 1.02
N ILE A 245 16.93 3.52 1.49
CA ILE A 245 16.19 3.30 2.70
C ILE A 245 17.05 3.02 3.90
N ASP A 246 17.86 2.03 3.83
CA ASP A 246 18.75 1.63 4.92
C ASP A 246 19.86 2.63 5.17
N GLN A 247 20.25 3.39 4.14
CA GLN A 247 21.34 4.37 4.21
C GLN A 247 20.88 5.81 4.35
N ASN A 248 19.60 6.07 4.22
CA ASN A 248 19.11 7.45 4.12
C ASN A 248 18.69 8.09 5.41
N TYR A 249 18.60 7.35 6.44
CA TYR A 249 18.14 7.89 7.70
C TYR A 249 19.04 9.01 8.23
N GLY A 250 20.31 9.00 7.91
CA GLY A 250 21.25 10.03 8.36
C GLY A 250 21.40 11.24 7.44
N TYR A 251 20.75 11.28 6.28
CA TYR A 251 21.01 12.31 5.28
C TYR A 251 19.94 13.39 5.14
N ARG A 252 18.82 13.22 5.80
CA ARG A 252 17.74 14.19 5.82
C ARG A 252 17.68 14.90 7.16
N ASP A 253 18.43 15.98 7.28
CA ASP A 253 18.27 16.89 8.41
C ASP A 253 17.06 17.76 8.15
N TYR A 254 16.00 17.53 8.90
CA TYR A 254 14.89 18.46 8.94
C TYR A 254 15.18 19.56 9.95
N PRO A 255 14.85 20.83 9.63
CA PRO A 255 14.93 21.90 10.60
C PRO A 255 14.15 21.57 11.87
N GLN A 256 14.75 21.84 13.02
CA GLN A 256 14.15 21.56 14.33
C GLN A 256 13.40 22.77 14.91
N ASP A 257 13.55 23.92 14.28
CA ASP A 257 12.88 25.15 14.70
C ASP A 257 11.96 25.68 13.60
N GLU A 258 10.84 26.30 14.04
CA GLU A 258 9.80 26.82 13.17
C GLU A 258 10.34 27.84 12.15
N THR A 259 11.27 28.70 12.57
CA THR A 259 11.81 29.74 11.68
C THR A 259 12.64 29.14 10.55
N THR A 260 13.51 28.19 10.86
CA THR A 260 14.31 27.51 9.84
C THR A 260 13.40 26.64 8.96
N TRP A 261 12.42 25.97 9.54
CA TRP A 261 11.44 25.18 8.78
C TRP A 261 10.64 26.05 7.81
N ALA A 262 10.09 27.18 8.28
CA ALA A 262 9.39 28.14 7.45
C ALA A 262 10.25 28.73 6.33
N THR A 263 11.56 28.86 6.57
CA THR A 263 12.49 29.43 5.59
C THR A 263 12.98 28.40 4.58
N THR A 264 13.12 27.13 4.97
CA THR A 264 13.75 26.10 4.15
C THR A 264 12.84 24.91 3.83
N GLY A 265 11.87 24.61 4.70
CA GLY A 265 10.97 23.48 4.57
C GLY A 265 9.77 23.77 3.67
N ASP A 266 9.14 24.92 3.87
CA ASP A 266 7.91 25.27 3.15
C ASP A 266 8.15 25.88 1.77
N TYR A 267 9.33 26.42 1.54
CA TYR A 267 9.56 27.23 0.35
C TYR A 267 10.39 26.57 -0.71
N GLN A 268 10.32 25.24 -0.79
CA GLN A 268 10.83 24.60 -1.99
C GLN A 268 12.31 24.93 -2.28
N ILE A 269 13.08 25.24 -1.23
CA ILE A 269 14.51 25.17 -1.42
C ILE A 269 14.76 23.73 -1.83
N PRO A 270 15.25 23.51 -3.05
CA PRO A 270 15.44 22.14 -3.52
C PRO A 270 16.25 21.38 -2.47
N ALA A 271 15.79 20.21 -2.10
CA ALA A 271 16.50 19.33 -1.16
C ALA A 271 17.99 19.18 -1.55
N LEU A 272 18.30 19.31 -2.83
CA LEU A 272 19.64 19.34 -3.39
C LEU A 272 20.54 20.48 -2.89
N SER A 273 19.99 21.55 -2.31
CA SER A 273 20.76 22.69 -1.80
C SER A 273 21.18 22.54 -0.34
N THR A 274 20.71 21.51 0.35
CA THR A 274 21.04 21.27 1.76
C THR A 274 22.35 20.49 1.93
N GLU A 275 23.02 20.66 3.06
CA GLU A 275 24.21 19.86 3.38
C GLU A 275 23.87 18.37 3.54
N ALA A 276 22.69 18.07 4.07
CA ALA A 276 22.19 16.71 4.17
C ALA A 276 22.08 16.04 2.79
N GLN A 277 21.53 16.75 1.80
CA GLN A 277 21.42 16.24 0.43
C GLN A 277 22.79 16.08 -0.24
N LYS A 278 23.75 16.96 0.05
CA LYS A 278 25.12 16.79 -0.46
C LYS A 278 25.78 15.55 0.13
N ARG A 279 25.60 15.28 1.43
CA ARG A 279 26.08 14.05 2.06
C ARG A 279 25.45 12.81 1.45
N PHE A 280 24.15 12.85 1.22
CA PHE A 280 23.44 11.77 0.53
C PHE A 280 24.00 11.49 -0.88
N LEU A 281 24.15 12.54 -1.68
CA LEU A 281 24.71 12.39 -3.03
C LEU A 281 26.15 11.89 -3.01
N LYS A 282 26.95 12.30 -2.01
CA LYS A 282 28.30 11.79 -1.81
C LYS A 282 28.28 10.30 -1.48
N TRP A 283 27.37 9.86 -0.62
CA TRP A 283 27.16 8.46 -0.27
C TRP A 283 26.80 7.61 -1.49
N GLU A 284 25.79 8.03 -2.26
CA GLU A 284 25.38 7.36 -3.49
C GLU A 284 26.53 7.28 -4.49
N ASN A 285 27.31 8.33 -4.62
CA ASN A 285 28.49 8.37 -5.49
C ASN A 285 29.58 7.42 -5.05
N GLU A 286 29.80 7.26 -3.74
CA GLU A 286 30.74 6.29 -3.18
C GLU A 286 30.29 4.87 -3.50
N LEU A 287 29.04 4.52 -3.21
CA LEU A 287 28.48 3.20 -3.49
C LEU A 287 28.60 2.81 -4.97
N TYR A 288 28.40 3.79 -5.85
CA TYR A 288 28.53 3.56 -7.29
C TYR A 288 30.00 3.37 -7.72
N ASN A 289 30.90 4.26 -7.28
CA ASN A 289 32.31 4.23 -7.71
C ASN A 289 33.05 3.02 -7.16
N ASP A 290 32.67 2.53 -5.98
CA ASP A 290 33.27 1.34 -5.37
C ASP A 290 32.65 0.04 -5.91
N GLY A 291 31.66 0.13 -6.80
CA GLY A 291 31.07 -1.00 -7.49
C GLY A 291 30.11 -1.82 -6.64
N TYR A 292 29.45 -1.20 -5.64
CA TYR A 292 28.43 -1.86 -4.82
C TYR A 292 27.06 -1.85 -5.48
N TYR A 293 26.80 -0.90 -6.40
CA TYR A 293 25.65 -0.90 -7.28
C TYR A 293 25.95 -1.54 -8.64
N ASN A 294 24.93 -2.09 -9.26
CA ASN A 294 24.98 -2.42 -10.67
C ASN A 294 25.37 -1.17 -11.48
N PRO A 295 26.35 -1.25 -12.41
CA PRO A 295 26.84 -0.09 -13.14
C PRO A 295 25.76 0.63 -13.98
N GLU A 296 24.65 -0.04 -14.27
CA GLU A 296 23.50 0.55 -15.00
C GLU A 296 22.32 0.90 -14.06
N TYR A 297 22.54 0.97 -12.72
CA TYR A 297 21.48 1.17 -11.73
C TYR A 297 20.59 2.38 -12.01
N TYR A 298 21.11 3.42 -12.63
CA TYR A 298 20.39 4.64 -12.99
C TYR A 298 19.37 4.45 -14.13
N LEU A 299 19.41 3.33 -14.83
CA LEU A 299 18.43 2.94 -15.85
C LEU A 299 17.39 1.95 -15.30
N ARG A 300 17.68 1.35 -14.16
CA ARG A 300 16.92 0.24 -13.59
C ARG A 300 15.73 0.73 -12.79
N ASP A 301 14.65 -0.02 -12.83
CA ASP A 301 13.49 0.20 -11.99
C ASP A 301 13.48 -0.69 -10.73
N ALA A 302 12.42 -0.56 -9.94
CA ALA A 302 12.30 -1.32 -8.70
C ALA A 302 12.12 -2.82 -8.94
N SER A 303 11.46 -3.21 -10.05
CA SER A 303 11.18 -4.62 -10.35
C SER A 303 12.44 -5.38 -10.75
N GLU A 304 13.37 -4.72 -11.43
CA GLU A 304 14.67 -5.30 -11.78
C GLU A 304 15.55 -5.50 -10.54
N ALA A 305 15.57 -4.53 -9.62
CA ALA A 305 16.28 -4.64 -8.36
C ALA A 305 15.66 -5.73 -7.44
N GLU A 306 14.34 -5.87 -7.46
CA GLU A 306 13.63 -6.93 -6.76
C GLU A 306 13.94 -8.31 -7.35
N ALA A 307 14.00 -8.42 -8.67
CA ALA A 307 14.38 -9.65 -9.35
C ALA A 307 15.80 -10.13 -8.98
N ASP A 308 16.77 -9.20 -8.86
CA ASP A 308 18.13 -9.54 -8.40
C ASP A 308 18.09 -10.14 -6.99
N PHE A 309 17.27 -9.58 -6.09
CA PHE A 309 17.13 -10.13 -4.75
C PHE A 309 16.47 -11.52 -4.78
N ILE A 310 15.37 -11.69 -5.49
CA ILE A 310 14.67 -12.98 -5.64
C ILE A 310 15.61 -14.04 -6.20
N ASN A 311 16.46 -13.70 -7.17
CA ASN A 311 17.43 -14.60 -7.75
C ASN A 311 18.64 -14.87 -6.85
N GLY A 312 18.73 -14.23 -5.69
CA GLY A 312 19.85 -14.39 -4.74
C GLY A 312 21.11 -13.65 -5.18
N GLU A 313 21.00 -12.66 -6.05
CA GLU A 313 22.11 -11.87 -6.59
C GLU A 313 22.34 -10.57 -5.81
N ALA A 314 21.37 -10.12 -5.02
CA ALA A 314 21.47 -8.95 -4.16
C ALA A 314 21.54 -9.32 -2.68
N PHE A 315 22.27 -8.52 -1.91
CA PHE A 315 22.43 -8.68 -0.46
C PHE A 315 21.20 -8.17 0.30
N THR A 316 20.61 -7.05 -0.15
CA THR A 316 19.46 -6.41 0.50
C THR A 316 18.30 -6.19 -0.45
N TRP A 317 17.09 -6.22 0.10
CA TRP A 317 15.89 -5.70 -0.53
C TRP A 317 15.04 -4.98 0.50
N THR A 318 14.39 -3.93 0.10
CA THR A 318 13.54 -3.13 0.98
C THR A 318 12.16 -2.97 0.38
N GLY A 319 11.15 -3.24 1.18
CA GLY A 319 9.76 -3.11 0.77
C GLY A 319 8.81 -3.01 1.95
N TYR A 320 7.54 -2.83 1.63
CA TYR A 320 6.47 -2.95 2.61
C TYR A 320 6.32 -4.41 3.04
N ILE A 321 6.17 -4.65 4.33
CA ILE A 321 5.95 -6.01 4.81
C ILE A 321 4.68 -6.63 4.22
N SER A 322 3.63 -5.86 4.01
CA SER A 322 2.37 -6.31 3.40
C SER A 322 2.51 -6.78 1.94
N SER A 323 3.45 -6.21 1.19
CA SER A 323 3.76 -6.63 -0.19
C SER A 323 4.95 -7.58 -0.28
N SER A 324 5.69 -7.75 0.82
CA SER A 324 6.89 -8.59 0.87
C SER A 324 6.60 -10.09 0.79
N MET A 325 5.37 -10.51 1.08
CA MET A 325 5.01 -11.93 1.08
C MET A 325 5.42 -12.66 -0.19
N ASN A 326 5.02 -12.13 -1.34
CA ASN A 326 5.31 -12.77 -2.63
C ASN A 326 6.81 -12.75 -2.94
N VAL A 327 7.49 -11.65 -2.62
CA VAL A 327 8.93 -11.50 -2.82
C VAL A 327 9.71 -12.48 -1.96
N LEU A 328 9.38 -12.58 -0.66
CA LEU A 328 10.05 -13.48 0.26
C LEU A 328 9.77 -14.95 -0.06
N ASN A 329 8.56 -15.31 -0.44
CA ASN A 329 8.23 -16.66 -0.89
C ASN A 329 9.01 -17.03 -2.16
N SER A 330 9.00 -16.16 -3.17
CA SER A 330 9.76 -16.35 -4.41
C SER A 330 11.27 -16.44 -4.15
N PHE A 331 11.79 -15.66 -3.19
CA PHE A 331 13.17 -15.72 -2.78
C PHE A 331 13.53 -17.08 -2.18
N TYR A 332 12.74 -17.60 -1.23
CA TYR A 332 12.99 -18.89 -0.60
C TYR A 332 12.80 -20.08 -1.54
N ASP A 333 11.86 -19.97 -2.49
CA ASP A 333 11.69 -20.96 -3.56
C ASP A 333 12.93 -21.05 -4.45
N ALA A 334 13.54 -19.92 -4.78
CA ALA A 334 14.76 -19.87 -5.58
C ALA A 334 16.04 -20.17 -4.78
N ASN A 335 16.05 -19.87 -3.48
CA ASN A 335 17.23 -19.95 -2.60
C ASN A 335 16.90 -20.72 -1.30
N PRO A 336 16.59 -22.02 -1.35
CA PRO A 336 16.05 -22.74 -0.19
C PRO A 336 17.01 -22.86 1.00
N ASP A 337 18.32 -22.72 0.77
CA ASP A 337 19.36 -22.80 1.82
C ASP A 337 19.77 -21.41 2.36
N ALA A 338 19.25 -20.33 1.79
CA ALA A 338 19.58 -18.97 2.19
C ALA A 338 18.94 -18.61 3.54
N LYS A 339 19.57 -17.68 4.25
CA LYS A 339 19.03 -17.12 5.49
C LYS A 339 18.84 -15.64 5.33
N LEU A 340 17.63 -15.18 5.61
CA LEU A 340 17.31 -13.75 5.69
C LEU A 340 17.19 -13.30 7.14
N ALA A 341 17.45 -12.01 7.34
CA ALA A 341 17.13 -11.28 8.56
C ALA A 341 16.64 -9.87 8.21
N VAL A 342 16.13 -9.16 9.20
CA VAL A 342 15.64 -7.78 9.07
C VAL A 342 16.67 -6.84 9.64
N ALA A 343 17.00 -5.78 8.91
CA ALA A 343 17.79 -4.67 9.42
C ALA A 343 16.94 -3.87 10.41
N VAL A 344 17.18 -4.06 11.70
CA VAL A 344 16.39 -3.43 12.77
C VAL A 344 16.86 -2.00 12.99
N THR A 345 15.94 -1.05 12.81
CA THR A 345 16.20 0.37 13.10
C THR A 345 16.44 0.56 14.60
N PRO A 346 17.58 1.13 15.00
CA PRO A 346 17.87 1.34 16.42
C PRO A 346 17.00 2.49 16.97
N SER A 347 16.60 2.38 18.25
CA SER A 347 15.88 3.44 18.95
C SER A 347 16.74 4.68 19.24
N THR A 348 18.05 4.55 19.14
CA THR A 348 19.02 5.66 19.29
C THR A 348 20.06 5.57 18.20
N TRP A 349 20.35 6.71 17.57
CA TRP A 349 21.31 6.79 16.49
C TRP A 349 22.67 7.26 17.00
N THR A 350 23.74 6.59 16.56
CA THR A 350 25.10 7.07 16.76
C THR A 350 25.47 8.04 15.65
N GLN A 351 26.18 9.09 16.01
CA GLN A 351 26.71 10.03 15.04
C GLN A 351 27.94 9.44 14.33
N ASP A 352 27.89 9.36 13.01
CA ASP A 352 29.06 9.14 12.17
C ASP A 352 29.62 10.53 11.75
N GLU A 353 30.81 10.90 12.25
CA GLU A 353 31.42 12.19 11.95
C GLU A 353 31.73 12.38 10.46
N THR A 354 31.94 11.28 9.74
CA THR A 354 32.29 11.29 8.31
C THR A 354 31.08 11.54 7.44
N TRP A 355 29.97 10.84 7.74
CA TRP A 355 28.79 10.80 6.91
C TRP A 355 27.64 11.65 7.45
N GLY A 356 27.80 12.18 8.62
CA GLY A 356 26.74 12.85 9.37
C GLY A 356 25.82 11.83 10.00
N SER A 357 25.01 12.29 10.90
CA SER A 357 24.15 11.38 11.59
C SER A 357 22.95 12.07 12.02
N SER A 358 22.14 11.49 12.39
CA SER A 358 20.88 11.46 13.04
C SER A 358 19.79 11.28 12.03
N ALA A 359 19.16 10.18 12.15
CA ALA A 359 17.85 10.04 11.60
C ALA A 359 16.94 11.04 12.32
N SER A 360 16.66 12.13 11.66
CA SER A 360 15.49 12.92 12.01
C SER A 360 14.30 12.24 11.34
N TYR A 361 13.47 11.57 12.11
CA TYR A 361 12.18 11.11 11.61
C TYR A 361 11.18 12.27 11.68
N ARG A 362 10.50 12.51 10.57
CA ARG A 362 9.24 13.20 10.65
C ARG A 362 8.22 12.19 11.18
N PRO A 363 7.44 12.52 12.21
CA PRO A 363 6.27 11.72 12.53
C PRO A 363 5.39 11.65 11.28
N GLY A 364 4.87 10.47 10.97
CA GLY A 364 3.89 10.31 9.91
C GLY A 364 2.59 11.06 10.26
N THR A 365 1.77 11.31 9.25
CA THR A 365 0.42 11.82 9.45
C THR A 365 -0.50 10.71 9.93
N ASN A 366 -1.55 11.04 10.69
CA ASN A 366 -2.60 10.10 11.08
C ASN A 366 -3.60 9.81 9.95
N PHE A 367 -3.40 10.39 8.79
CA PHE A 367 -4.22 10.14 7.61
C PHE A 367 -3.41 9.48 6.49
N GLY A 368 -4.11 8.68 5.69
CA GLY A 368 -3.59 8.02 4.50
C GLY A 368 -4.05 8.74 3.25
N MET A 369 -5.04 8.16 2.59
CA MET A 369 -5.65 8.73 1.40
C MET A 369 -6.38 10.04 1.73
N MET A 370 -6.16 11.05 0.93
CA MET A 370 -6.93 12.28 0.93
C MET A 370 -7.87 12.27 -0.27
N ILE A 371 -9.09 12.71 -0.04
CA ILE A 371 -10.19 12.66 -0.98
C ILE A 371 -10.74 14.06 -1.16
N GLY A 372 -10.87 14.48 -2.41
CA GLY A 372 -11.64 15.64 -2.82
C GLY A 372 -12.79 15.23 -3.74
N PHE A 373 -13.75 16.10 -3.97
CA PHE A 373 -14.85 15.88 -4.91
C PHE A 373 -14.61 16.69 -6.18
N ALA A 374 -14.88 16.09 -7.33
CA ALA A 374 -14.67 16.74 -8.63
C ALA A 374 -15.54 18.00 -8.77
N ASN A 375 -15.00 19.03 -9.38
CA ASN A 375 -15.67 20.34 -9.51
C ASN A 375 -16.94 20.33 -10.36
N ASP A 376 -17.13 19.32 -11.21
CA ASP A 376 -18.28 19.12 -12.09
C ASP A 376 -19.28 18.06 -11.55
N ALA A 377 -18.97 17.42 -10.42
CA ALA A 377 -19.89 16.50 -9.77
C ALA A 377 -21.12 17.25 -9.21
N THR A 378 -22.28 16.66 -9.42
CA THR A 378 -23.55 17.17 -8.91
C THR A 378 -23.69 16.96 -7.40
N GLU A 379 -24.63 17.68 -6.76
CA GLU A 379 -24.93 17.48 -5.33
C GLU A 379 -25.30 16.02 -5.01
N ASP A 380 -26.08 15.36 -5.86
CA ASP A 380 -26.46 13.96 -5.67
C ASP A 380 -25.26 13.00 -5.82
N GLU A 381 -24.35 13.25 -6.74
CA GLU A 381 -23.11 12.46 -6.91
C GLU A 381 -22.17 12.64 -5.72
N VAL A 382 -21.98 13.86 -5.23
CA VAL A 382 -21.18 14.12 -4.02
C VAL A 382 -21.81 13.45 -2.80
N LYS A 383 -23.13 13.50 -2.66
CA LYS A 383 -23.84 12.80 -1.61
C LYS A 383 -23.70 11.28 -1.72
N ALA A 384 -23.80 10.73 -2.93
CA ALA A 384 -23.55 9.31 -3.17
C ALA A 384 -22.13 8.90 -2.79
N ALA A 385 -21.13 9.79 -3.06
CA ALA A 385 -19.75 9.58 -2.63
C ALA A 385 -19.60 9.58 -1.10
N MET A 386 -20.23 10.51 -0.39
CA MET A 386 -20.25 10.53 1.07
C MET A 386 -20.89 9.26 1.65
N MET A 387 -22.02 8.82 1.08
CA MET A 387 -22.68 7.58 1.46
C MET A 387 -21.77 6.35 1.21
N TYR A 388 -21.05 6.32 0.08
CA TYR A 388 -20.10 5.25 -0.21
C TYR A 388 -18.97 5.19 0.81
N LEU A 389 -18.39 6.33 1.19
CA LEU A 389 -17.34 6.40 2.20
C LEU A 389 -17.82 5.87 3.55
N GLU A 390 -19.03 6.25 3.98
CA GLU A 390 -19.65 5.73 5.19
C GLU A 390 -19.91 4.23 5.12
N TRP A 391 -20.48 3.76 3.99
CA TRP A 391 -20.77 2.35 3.78
C TRP A 391 -19.48 1.50 3.82
N LEU A 392 -18.42 1.98 3.15
CA LEU A 392 -17.14 1.30 3.14
C LEU A 392 -16.46 1.32 4.52
N ASN A 393 -16.68 2.37 5.32
CA ASN A 393 -16.13 2.51 6.67
C ASN A 393 -16.80 1.57 7.70
N GLN A 394 -17.94 0.97 7.37
CA GLN A 394 -18.58 0.02 8.27
C GLN A 394 -17.69 -1.21 8.47
N PRO A 395 -17.48 -1.67 9.73
CA PRO A 395 -16.52 -2.74 10.04
C PRO A 395 -16.69 -4.00 9.20
N GLU A 396 -17.94 -4.42 8.94
CA GLU A 396 -18.23 -5.63 8.17
C GLU A 396 -17.87 -5.48 6.70
N ASN A 397 -18.18 -4.31 6.10
CA ASN A 397 -17.88 -4.03 4.71
C ASN A 397 -16.36 -3.88 4.50
N LEU A 398 -15.71 -3.10 5.37
CA LEU A 398 -14.27 -2.91 5.33
C LEU A 398 -13.52 -4.24 5.54
N PHE A 399 -13.96 -5.05 6.51
CA PHE A 399 -13.38 -6.37 6.75
C PHE A 399 -13.48 -7.25 5.50
N THR A 400 -14.67 -7.30 4.89
CA THR A 400 -14.90 -8.09 3.67
C THR A 400 -14.00 -7.62 2.52
N MET A 401 -13.90 -6.30 2.30
CA MET A 401 -13.03 -5.74 1.27
C MET A 401 -11.55 -6.03 1.52
N GLN A 402 -11.13 -6.08 2.78
CA GLN A 402 -9.75 -6.33 3.16
C GLN A 402 -9.35 -7.81 3.14
N TRP A 403 -10.24 -8.69 3.58
CA TRP A 403 -9.92 -10.09 3.83
C TRP A 403 -10.54 -11.05 2.80
N GLY A 404 -11.62 -10.66 2.15
CA GLY A 404 -12.31 -11.52 1.19
C GLY A 404 -13.25 -12.51 1.86
N ILE A 405 -13.26 -13.73 1.35
CA ILE A 405 -14.19 -14.81 1.74
C ILE A 405 -13.48 -15.83 2.63
N GLU A 406 -14.09 -16.15 3.77
CA GLU A 406 -13.62 -17.21 4.65
C GLU A 406 -13.57 -18.57 3.91
N GLY A 407 -12.51 -19.31 4.12
CA GLY A 407 -12.24 -20.57 3.44
C GLY A 407 -11.70 -20.45 2.02
N VAL A 408 -11.67 -19.22 1.47
CA VAL A 408 -11.15 -18.93 0.11
C VAL A 408 -9.92 -18.04 0.19
N ASN A 409 -10.06 -16.85 0.79
CA ASN A 409 -8.99 -15.86 0.90
C ASN A 409 -8.32 -15.88 2.27
N PHE A 410 -9.06 -16.21 3.31
CA PHE A 410 -8.56 -16.31 4.68
C PHE A 410 -9.25 -17.42 5.46
N ASN A 411 -8.66 -17.82 6.57
CA ASN A 411 -9.27 -18.63 7.62
C ASN A 411 -9.02 -17.94 8.97
N TYR A 412 -9.82 -18.29 9.98
CA TYR A 412 -9.52 -17.87 11.34
C TYR A 412 -8.51 -18.82 11.99
N ASP A 413 -7.56 -18.27 12.73
CA ASP A 413 -6.67 -19.02 13.59
C ASP A 413 -7.34 -19.44 14.90
N ASP A 414 -6.60 -20.12 15.79
CA ASP A 414 -7.09 -20.58 17.10
C ASP A 414 -7.48 -19.42 18.05
N ASN A 415 -7.02 -18.20 17.78
CA ASN A 415 -7.35 -16.98 18.53
C ASN A 415 -8.56 -16.24 17.97
N GLY A 416 -9.04 -16.65 16.79
CA GLY A 416 -10.10 -15.97 16.06
C GLY A 416 -9.60 -14.80 15.21
N ASP A 417 -8.30 -14.70 14.95
CA ASP A 417 -7.74 -13.68 14.08
C ASP A 417 -7.69 -14.22 12.63
N PRO A 418 -8.00 -13.39 11.61
CA PRO A 418 -7.96 -13.83 10.23
C PRO A 418 -6.51 -14.00 9.74
N VAL A 419 -6.26 -15.11 9.07
CA VAL A 419 -4.97 -15.46 8.47
C VAL A 419 -5.18 -15.75 7.00
N ALA A 420 -4.44 -15.09 6.12
CA ALA A 420 -4.54 -15.29 4.68
C ALA A 420 -4.23 -16.74 4.28
N VAL A 421 -5.00 -17.28 3.34
CA VAL A 421 -4.71 -18.56 2.72
C VAL A 421 -3.49 -18.42 1.84
N ALA A 422 -2.54 -19.36 1.95
CA ALA A 422 -1.27 -19.30 1.22
C ALA A 422 -1.45 -19.50 -0.29
N ASP A 423 -2.39 -20.38 -0.70
CA ASP A 423 -2.70 -20.64 -2.11
C ASP A 423 -3.92 -19.80 -2.52
N GLN A 424 -3.68 -18.74 -3.27
CA GLN A 424 -4.68 -17.82 -3.77
C GLN A 424 -5.04 -18.14 -5.24
N THR A 425 -5.53 -19.36 -5.49
CA THR A 425 -5.96 -19.79 -6.83
C THR A 425 -7.48 -19.68 -7.04
N GLY A 426 -7.92 -19.70 -8.28
CA GLY A 426 -9.33 -19.72 -8.65
C GLY A 426 -10.09 -18.47 -8.23
N LEU A 427 -11.09 -18.59 -7.36
CA LEU A 427 -11.87 -17.42 -6.88
C LEU A 427 -11.01 -16.43 -6.10
N ALA A 428 -10.07 -16.92 -5.32
CA ALA A 428 -9.12 -16.08 -4.60
C ALA A 428 -8.23 -15.26 -5.56
N GLU A 429 -7.81 -15.86 -6.67
CA GLU A 429 -7.07 -15.17 -7.72
C GLU A 429 -7.94 -14.12 -8.42
N GLN A 430 -9.21 -14.43 -8.71
CA GLN A 430 -10.14 -13.47 -9.29
C GLN A 430 -10.44 -12.28 -8.37
N GLN A 431 -10.43 -12.50 -7.06
CA GLN A 431 -10.56 -11.46 -6.05
C GLN A 431 -9.24 -10.73 -5.79
N GLY A 432 -8.13 -11.40 -5.99
CA GLY A 432 -6.78 -10.93 -5.75
C GLY A 432 -6.30 -9.99 -6.83
N HIS A 433 -7.12 -9.03 -7.24
CA HIS A 433 -6.63 -8.02 -8.14
C HIS A 433 -5.36 -7.39 -7.54
N ASN A 434 -4.29 -7.32 -8.32
CA ASN A 434 -3.16 -6.40 -8.19
C ASN A 434 -2.70 -6.06 -6.76
N ASN A 435 -3.52 -5.24 -6.13
CA ASN A 435 -3.42 -4.85 -4.74
C ASN A 435 -4.81 -4.43 -4.28
N ASN A 436 -5.49 -5.28 -3.55
CA ASN A 436 -6.88 -5.01 -3.14
C ASN A 436 -7.03 -3.76 -2.26
N VAL A 437 -5.93 -3.22 -1.70
CA VAL A 437 -5.93 -1.96 -0.96
C VAL A 437 -6.50 -0.80 -1.76
N ASP A 438 -6.36 -0.84 -3.07
CA ASP A 438 -6.81 0.23 -3.97
C ASP A 438 -8.35 0.41 -3.95
N TYR A 439 -9.11 -0.60 -3.48
CA TYR A 439 -10.58 -0.54 -3.35
C TYR A 439 -11.06 -0.06 -1.97
N TRP A 440 -10.19 -0.03 -0.95
CA TRP A 440 -10.58 0.37 0.39
C TRP A 440 -9.65 1.43 1.02
N CYS A 441 -8.62 1.87 0.30
CA CYS A 441 -7.65 2.86 0.78
C CYS A 441 -8.28 4.23 1.09
N ALA A 442 -9.46 4.52 0.55
CA ALA A 442 -10.23 5.71 0.89
C ALA A 442 -10.61 5.76 2.39
N VAL A 443 -10.67 4.64 3.07
CA VAL A 443 -11.03 4.54 4.49
C VAL A 443 -9.79 4.43 5.38
N THR A 444 -8.88 3.50 5.04
CA THR A 444 -7.69 3.27 5.85
C THR A 444 -6.48 2.89 4.98
N ALA A 445 -5.30 3.19 5.46
CA ALA A 445 -4.07 2.90 4.73
C ALA A 445 -3.63 1.43 4.82
N VAL A 446 -4.04 0.71 5.86
CA VAL A 446 -3.62 -0.68 6.13
C VAL A 446 -4.77 -1.49 6.73
N LYS A 447 -4.67 -2.82 6.62
CA LYS A 447 -5.52 -3.73 7.41
C LYS A 447 -5.20 -3.53 8.89
N THR A 448 -6.22 -3.56 9.74
CA THR A 448 -6.04 -3.42 11.19
C THR A 448 -6.86 -4.45 11.95
N LEU A 449 -6.22 -5.11 12.91
CA LEU A 449 -6.80 -6.09 13.83
C LEU A 449 -6.79 -5.58 15.28
N GLY A 450 -6.60 -4.26 15.46
CA GLY A 450 -6.68 -3.58 16.75
C GLY A 450 -5.37 -3.52 17.53
N SER A 451 -4.28 -4.14 17.03
CA SER A 451 -2.94 -3.92 17.56
C SER A 451 -1.88 -4.10 16.47
N ILE A 452 -0.75 -3.39 16.62
CA ILE A 452 0.36 -3.46 15.66
C ILE A 452 0.95 -4.88 15.59
N GLU A 453 1.00 -5.59 16.69
CA GLU A 453 1.51 -6.96 16.78
C GLU A 453 0.67 -7.90 15.92
N LYS A 454 -0.65 -7.81 16.04
CA LYS A 454 -1.57 -8.61 15.22
C LYS A 454 -1.49 -8.25 13.75
N ASP A 455 -1.41 -6.96 13.43
CA ASP A 455 -1.36 -6.49 12.05
C ASP A 455 -0.06 -6.94 11.36
N ILE A 456 1.09 -6.86 12.04
CA ILE A 456 2.36 -7.38 11.52
C ILE A 456 2.29 -8.90 11.38
N GLN A 457 1.74 -9.61 12.37
CA GLN A 457 1.59 -11.06 12.32
C GLN A 457 0.73 -11.49 11.12
N ALA A 458 -0.37 -10.79 10.87
CA ALA A 458 -1.31 -11.10 9.79
C ALA A 458 -0.70 -10.97 8.39
N VAL A 459 0.29 -10.09 8.22
CA VAL A 459 0.96 -9.86 6.93
C VAL A 459 2.33 -10.54 6.84
N THR A 460 2.81 -11.15 7.92
CA THR A 460 4.07 -11.90 7.91
C THR A 460 3.86 -13.23 7.17
N PRO A 461 4.73 -13.60 6.23
CA PRO A 461 4.62 -14.85 5.48
C PRO A 461 4.54 -16.08 6.38
N GLN A 462 3.67 -17.02 6.04
CA GLN A 462 3.58 -18.30 6.77
C GLN A 462 4.85 -19.13 6.56
N GLY A 463 5.29 -19.80 7.63
CA GLY A 463 6.48 -20.66 7.60
C GLY A 463 7.78 -19.90 7.86
N ILE A 464 7.73 -18.60 8.03
CA ILE A 464 8.89 -17.80 8.48
C ILE A 464 9.13 -18.07 9.97
N PRO A 465 10.40 -18.23 10.39
CA PRO A 465 10.73 -18.40 11.80
C PRO A 465 10.22 -17.29 12.70
N GLN A 466 9.84 -17.60 13.94
CA GLN A 466 9.32 -16.63 14.90
C GLN A 466 10.29 -15.46 15.16
N ASP A 467 11.58 -15.72 15.14
CA ASP A 467 12.61 -14.69 15.32
C ASP A 467 12.60 -13.64 14.17
N PHE A 468 12.15 -14.01 13.00
CA PHE A 468 11.98 -13.08 11.88
C PHE A 468 10.82 -12.09 12.14
N TYR A 469 9.69 -12.60 12.63
CA TYR A 469 8.59 -11.76 13.08
C TYR A 469 9.02 -10.80 14.20
N ASP A 470 9.75 -11.32 15.21
CA ASP A 470 10.27 -10.52 16.32
C ASP A 470 11.20 -9.40 15.82
N GLN A 471 11.99 -9.65 14.77
CA GLN A 471 12.84 -8.64 14.13
C GLN A 471 12.00 -7.59 13.40
N ILE A 472 10.92 -7.96 12.71
CA ILE A 472 10.00 -7.01 12.06
C ILE A 472 9.38 -6.08 13.10
N LEU A 473 8.88 -6.64 14.19
CA LEU A 473 8.29 -5.87 15.29
C LEU A 473 9.33 -4.96 15.97
N ALA A 474 10.55 -5.46 16.18
CA ALA A 474 11.64 -4.66 16.73
C ALA A 474 12.05 -3.51 15.79
N ASN A 475 12.02 -3.74 14.47
CA ASN A 475 12.27 -2.69 13.48
C ASN A 475 11.20 -1.59 13.54
N TYR A 476 9.92 -1.98 13.61
CA TYR A 476 8.84 -1.02 13.82
C TYR A 476 9.04 -0.19 15.08
N ASN A 477 9.28 -0.84 16.22
CA ASN A 477 9.48 -0.17 17.50
C ASN A 477 10.68 0.81 17.47
N GLY A 478 11.75 0.46 16.74
CA GLY A 478 12.89 1.35 16.53
C GLY A 478 12.58 2.55 15.64
N GLN A 479 11.64 2.40 14.71
CA GLN A 479 11.22 3.49 13.81
C GLN A 479 10.29 4.52 14.49
N VAL A 480 9.51 4.10 15.48
CA VAL A 480 8.52 4.97 16.15
C VAL A 480 8.99 5.49 17.51
N ALA A 481 10.14 5.05 18.00
CA ALA A 481 10.72 5.48 19.27
C ALA A 481 11.43 6.83 19.15
#